data_7af88fb5a75c4606e23510a26afb32e4
#
_entry.id   7af88fb5a75c4606e23510a26afb32e4
#
_cell.length_a   1.000
_cell.length_b   1.000
_cell.length_c   1.000
_cell.angle_alpha   90.00
_cell.angle_beta   90.00
_cell.angle_gamma   90.00
#
_symmetry.space_group_name_H-M   'P 1'
#
loop_
_entity.id
_entity.type
_entity.pdbx_description
1 polymer ?
#
loop_
_entity_poly.entity_id
_entity_poly.type
_entity_poly.pdbx_seq_one_letter_code
_entity_poly.pdbx_strand_id
1 'polypeptide(L)'
;MLHLTIASWPFDAWGLDAIGPLPKFSGGHLYILAVTNYFSKWAEVVPHKEVKKETIVNFIQIQLIYRYGIPHYIITDNGKPFYNKLMMDLCEKFGFKQYKSSMYNTLENGLVEAFNKILSGLLKKVVSKTRRDWHKRIGEALWTY
;
A
#
# COMPACT_ATOMS: atom_id res chain seq x y z
N MET A 1 -2.88 -24.85 5.21
CA MET A 1 -2.90 -24.45 4.62
C MET A 1 -3.31 -23.56 4.40
N LEU A 2 -3.26 -23.11 4.21
CA LEU A 2 -3.63 -22.26 3.99
C LEU A 2 -4.05 -21.82 2.96
N HIS A 3 -4.47 -21.82 2.34
CA HIS A 3 -4.80 -21.37 1.48
C HIS A 3 -5.47 -20.58 1.38
N LEU A 4 -5.49 -20.45 1.70
CA LEU A 4 -5.96 -19.83 1.65
C LEU A 4 -6.65 -19.28 1.16
N THR A 5 -6.74 -19.47 1.26
CA THR A 5 -7.76 -18.84 0.81
C THR A 5 -7.87 -17.45 0.98
N ILE A 6 -6.94 -16.88 0.59
CA ILE A 6 -6.73 -15.56 0.71
C ILE A 6 -7.84 -14.70 0.37
N ALA A 7 -8.41 -14.79 -0.71
CA ALA A 7 -9.37 -13.82 -1.18
C ALA A 7 -10.78 -14.29 -1.04
N SER A 8 -11.06 -15.12 -0.08
CA SER A 8 -12.41 -15.62 0.12
C SER A 8 -13.36 -14.54 0.63
N TRP A 9 -12.82 -13.52 1.32
CA TRP A 9 -13.62 -12.41 1.83
C TRP A 9 -13.05 -11.09 1.32
N PRO A 10 -13.89 -10.19 0.74
CA PRO A 10 -13.42 -8.86 0.37
C PRO A 10 -12.84 -8.15 1.60
N PHE A 11 -11.78 -7.38 1.39
CA PHE A 11 -11.11 -6.58 2.41
C PHE A 11 -10.39 -7.38 3.50
N ASP A 12 -10.21 -8.69 3.29
CA ASP A 12 -9.46 -9.53 4.24
C ASP A 12 -7.96 -9.30 4.13
N ALA A 13 -7.46 -9.21 2.90
CA ALA A 13 -6.03 -9.14 2.62
C ALA A 13 -5.69 -7.84 1.89
N TRP A 14 -4.80 -7.06 2.48
CA TRP A 14 -4.38 -5.79 1.91
C TRP A 14 -2.87 -5.75 1.75
N GLY A 15 -2.43 -5.20 0.63
CA GLY A 15 -1.01 -4.96 0.40
C GLY A 15 -0.67 -3.51 0.60
N LEU A 16 0.47 -3.24 1.18
CA LEU A 16 0.95 -1.88 1.40
C LEU A 16 2.28 -1.71 0.67
N ASP A 17 2.39 -0.65 -0.09
CA ASP A 17 3.59 -0.37 -0.86
C ASP A 17 3.93 1.10 -0.80
N ALA A 18 5.21 1.42 -0.95
CA ALA A 18 5.70 2.79 -1.01
C ALA A 18 6.42 2.96 -2.34
N ILE A 19 5.99 3.94 -3.10
CA ILE A 19 6.53 4.24 -4.42
C ILE A 19 7.33 5.53 -4.33
N GLY A 20 8.57 5.50 -4.76
CA GLY A 20 9.41 6.69 -4.77
C GLY A 20 10.87 6.36 -4.52
N PRO A 21 11.71 7.38 -4.44
CA PRO A 21 11.39 8.81 -4.49
C PRO A 21 10.98 9.28 -5.88
N LEU A 22 10.12 10.28 -5.90
CA LEU A 22 9.56 10.86 -7.12
C LEU A 22 10.01 12.31 -7.24
N PRO A 23 9.73 12.97 -8.39
CA PRO A 23 10.15 14.37 -8.57
C PRO A 23 9.61 15.30 -7.50
N LYS A 24 10.44 16.20 -7.02
CA LYS A 24 10.15 17.11 -5.90
C LYS A 24 9.15 18.20 -6.19
N PHE A 25 8.72 18.34 -7.42
CA PHE A 25 7.95 19.52 -7.84
C PHE A 25 6.56 19.61 -7.25
N SER A 26 6.05 18.56 -6.68
CA SER A 26 4.67 18.52 -6.21
C SER A 26 4.57 18.80 -4.72
N GLY A 27 4.78 20.05 -4.33
CA GLY A 27 4.65 20.47 -2.94
C GLY A 27 5.60 19.77 -1.97
N GLY A 28 6.74 19.34 -2.46
CA GLY A 28 7.72 18.64 -1.63
C GLY A 28 7.41 17.16 -1.41
N HIS A 29 6.34 16.65 -2.01
CA HIS A 29 6.01 15.23 -1.90
C HIS A 29 6.94 14.39 -2.75
N LEU A 30 7.53 13.36 -2.14
CA LEU A 30 8.50 12.49 -2.80
C LEU A 30 8.01 11.05 -2.95
N TYR A 31 7.00 10.66 -2.18
CA TYR A 31 6.55 9.29 -2.11
C TYR A 31 5.05 9.17 -2.25
N ILE A 32 4.61 8.01 -2.69
CA ILE A 32 3.20 7.65 -2.70
C ILE A 32 3.07 6.39 -1.87
N LEU A 33 2.23 6.42 -0.86
CA LEU A 33 1.86 5.21 -0.13
C LEU A 33 0.58 4.68 -0.72
N ALA A 34 0.58 3.39 -1.03
CA ALA A 34 -0.57 2.73 -1.63
C ALA A 34 -0.97 1.53 -0.79
N VAL A 35 -2.26 1.42 -0.49
CA VAL A 35 -2.81 0.22 0.13
C VAL A 35 -3.81 -0.36 -0.85
N THR A 36 -3.70 -1.65 -1.13
CA THR A 36 -4.48 -2.31 -2.17
C THR A 36 -5.17 -3.54 -1.60
N ASN A 37 -6.46 -3.66 -1.88
CA ASN A 37 -7.18 -4.89 -1.57
C ASN A 37 -6.98 -5.85 -2.73
N TYR A 38 -6.36 -7.00 -2.45
CA TYR A 38 -5.99 -7.92 -3.51
C TYR A 38 -7.18 -8.66 -4.11
N PHE A 39 -8.25 -8.77 -3.37
CA PHE A 39 -9.45 -9.43 -3.90
C PHE A 39 -10.16 -8.54 -4.91
N SER A 40 -10.47 -7.31 -4.53
CA SER A 40 -11.24 -6.39 -5.37
C SER A 40 -10.40 -5.54 -6.30
N LYS A 41 -9.09 -5.51 -6.09
CA LYS A 41 -8.15 -4.61 -6.78
C LYS A 41 -8.40 -3.14 -6.48
N TRP A 42 -9.11 -2.85 -5.41
CA TRP A 42 -9.32 -1.48 -4.96
C TRP A 42 -8.03 -0.97 -4.31
N ALA A 43 -7.67 0.27 -4.61
CA ALA A 43 -6.46 0.86 -4.06
C ALA A 43 -6.75 2.26 -3.53
N GLU A 44 -6.12 2.58 -2.40
CA GLU A 44 -6.11 3.93 -1.84
C GLU A 44 -4.67 4.41 -1.88
N VAL A 45 -4.45 5.61 -2.39
CA VAL A 45 -3.10 6.16 -2.48
C VAL A 45 -3.06 7.55 -1.85
N VAL A 46 -1.95 7.85 -1.19
CA VAL A 46 -1.75 9.16 -0.57
C VAL A 46 -0.32 9.58 -0.77
N PRO A 47 -0.09 10.81 -1.26
CA PRO A 47 1.27 11.33 -1.38
C PRO A 47 1.84 11.72 -0.02
N HIS A 48 3.13 11.49 0.16
CA HIS A 48 3.83 11.82 1.40
C HIS A 48 5.19 12.42 1.10
N LYS A 49 5.66 13.28 1.99
CA LYS A 49 6.98 13.89 1.87
C LYS A 49 8.08 12.93 2.26
N GLU A 50 7.80 12.03 3.17
CA GLU A 50 8.76 11.04 3.63
C GLU A 50 8.03 9.78 4.09
N VAL A 51 8.78 8.67 4.15
CA VAL A 51 8.22 7.39 4.57
C VAL A 51 8.97 6.93 5.80
N LYS A 52 8.42 7.24 6.96
CA LYS A 52 8.94 6.79 8.25
C LYS A 52 7.96 5.78 8.85
N LYS A 53 8.41 5.10 9.90
CA LYS A 53 7.54 4.12 10.57
C LYS A 53 6.23 4.74 11.07
N GLU A 54 6.29 5.98 11.56
CA GLU A 54 5.10 6.69 12.00
C GLU A 54 4.16 7.00 10.85
N THR A 55 4.72 7.35 9.70
CA THR A 55 3.95 7.62 8.50
C THR A 55 3.16 6.39 8.08
N ILE A 56 3.81 5.23 8.08
CA ILE A 56 3.20 3.97 7.69
C ILE A 56 2.06 3.60 8.64
N VAL A 57 2.31 3.68 9.93
CA VAL A 57 1.30 3.31 10.94
C VAL A 57 0.09 4.23 10.85
N ASN A 58 0.31 5.54 10.72
CA ASN A 58 -0.79 6.49 10.55
C ASN A 58 -1.58 6.23 9.28
N PHE A 59 -0.90 5.90 8.20
CA PHE A 59 -1.54 5.60 6.93
C PHE A 59 -2.47 4.38 7.07
N ILE A 60 -1.99 3.34 7.72
CA ILE A 60 -2.80 2.13 7.93
C ILE A 60 -4.03 2.46 8.77
N GLN A 61 -3.87 3.21 9.85
CA GLN A 61 -5.00 3.56 10.71
C GLN A 61 -6.04 4.39 9.98
N ILE A 62 -5.60 5.44 9.31
CA ILE A 62 -6.50 6.42 8.72
C ILE A 62 -7.10 5.92 7.40
N GLN A 63 -6.27 5.38 6.53
CA GLN A 63 -6.71 5.01 5.18
C GLN A 63 -7.28 3.61 5.10
N LEU A 64 -6.94 2.74 6.02
CA LEU A 64 -7.42 1.38 5.99
C LEU A 64 -8.38 1.08 7.13
N ILE A 65 -7.91 1.13 8.36
CA ILE A 65 -8.70 0.66 9.51
C ILE A 65 -9.95 1.51 9.72
N TYR A 66 -9.81 2.82 9.71
CA TYR A 66 -10.94 3.71 9.96
C TYR A 66 -11.92 3.77 8.81
N ARG A 67 -11.49 3.44 7.60
CA ARG A 67 -12.36 3.50 6.42
C ARG A 67 -13.00 2.17 6.06
N TYR A 68 -12.27 1.09 6.25
CA TYR A 68 -12.73 -0.24 5.79
C TYR A 68 -12.84 -1.26 6.91
N GLY A 69 -12.32 -0.96 8.08
CA GLY A 69 -12.31 -1.90 9.19
C GLY A 69 -10.96 -2.59 9.32
N ILE A 70 -10.86 -3.42 10.33
CA ILE A 70 -9.60 -4.10 10.64
C ILE A 70 -9.37 -5.20 9.62
N PRO A 71 -8.23 -5.20 8.92
CA PRO A 71 -7.93 -6.26 7.96
C PRO A 71 -7.64 -7.56 8.70
N HIS A 72 -7.77 -8.67 8.00
CA HIS A 72 -7.33 -9.93 8.56
C HIS A 72 -5.80 -9.96 8.61
N TYR A 73 -5.17 -9.54 7.52
CA TYR A 73 -3.73 -9.38 7.49
C TYR A 73 -3.32 -8.39 6.42
N ILE A 74 -2.10 -7.88 6.57
CA ILE A 74 -1.50 -7.00 5.57
C ILE A 74 -0.19 -7.61 5.08
N ILE A 75 0.15 -7.29 3.84
CA ILE A 75 1.37 -7.76 3.20
C ILE A 75 2.21 -6.52 2.88
N THR A 76 3.44 -6.51 3.35
CA THR A 76 4.34 -5.36 3.15
C THR A 76 5.71 -5.81 2.67
N ASP A 77 6.47 -4.83 2.19
CA ASP A 77 7.89 -5.03 1.96
C ASP A 77 8.62 -5.30 3.28
N ASN A 78 9.87 -5.68 3.18
CA ASN A 78 10.69 -6.14 4.27
C ASN A 78 11.51 -5.03 4.94
N GLY A 79 11.36 -3.78 4.52
CA GLY A 79 12.18 -2.68 4.99
C GLY A 79 11.83 -2.19 6.40
N LYS A 80 12.75 -1.43 6.99
CA LYS A 80 12.58 -0.91 8.35
C LYS A 80 11.32 -0.08 8.57
N PRO A 81 10.88 0.76 7.63
CA PRO A 81 9.65 1.52 7.85
C PRO A 81 8.43 0.63 8.05
N PHE A 82 8.47 -0.61 7.54
CA PHE A 82 7.36 -1.55 7.61
C PHE A 82 7.49 -2.54 8.76
N TYR A 83 8.71 -2.94 9.12
CA TYR A 83 8.96 -3.93 10.17
C TYR A 83 9.70 -3.29 11.33
N ASN A 84 8.98 -3.02 12.40
CA ASN A 84 9.51 -2.37 13.58
C ASN A 84 8.54 -2.56 14.76
N LYS A 85 8.94 -2.12 15.93
CA LYS A 85 8.12 -2.28 17.12
C LYS A 85 6.79 -1.53 17.02
N LEU A 86 6.79 -0.36 16.41
CA LEU A 86 5.57 0.43 16.27
C LEU A 86 4.52 -0.32 15.45
N MET A 87 4.94 -0.96 14.35
CA MET A 87 4.05 -1.77 13.55
C MET A 87 3.56 -3.00 14.31
N MET A 88 4.45 -3.64 15.06
CA MET A 88 4.06 -4.80 15.87
C MET A 88 3.01 -4.43 16.90
N ASP A 89 3.17 -3.28 17.53
CA ASP A 89 2.21 -2.78 18.51
C ASP A 89 0.84 -2.50 17.86
N LEU A 90 0.86 -1.95 16.66
CA LEU A 90 -0.38 -1.70 15.92
C LEU A 90 -1.10 -3.02 15.59
N CYS A 91 -0.36 -4.00 15.10
CA CYS A 91 -0.90 -5.31 14.78
C CYS A 91 -1.52 -5.97 16.02
N GLU A 92 -0.84 -5.87 17.15
CA GLU A 92 -1.32 -6.44 18.40
C GLU A 92 -2.57 -5.71 18.89
N LYS A 93 -2.54 -4.39 18.83
CA LYS A 93 -3.66 -3.56 19.29
C LYS A 93 -4.95 -3.88 18.56
N PHE A 94 -4.90 -4.06 17.26
CA PHE A 94 -6.09 -4.29 16.46
C PHE A 94 -6.33 -5.75 16.10
N GLY A 95 -5.38 -6.62 16.37
CA GLY A 95 -5.57 -8.05 16.16
C GLY A 95 -5.42 -8.52 14.73
N PHE A 96 -4.56 -7.88 13.94
CA PHE A 96 -4.27 -8.36 12.60
C PHE A 96 -2.80 -8.75 12.47
N LYS A 97 -2.47 -9.43 11.37
CA LYS A 97 -1.11 -9.93 11.15
C LYS A 97 -0.43 -9.24 9.98
N GLN A 98 0.89 -9.16 10.06
CA GLN A 98 1.70 -8.62 8.98
C GLN A 98 2.54 -9.75 8.38
N TYR A 99 2.54 -9.85 7.06
CA TYR A 99 3.36 -10.81 6.34
C TYR A 99 4.25 -10.11 5.33
N LYS A 100 5.44 -10.66 5.14
CA LYS A 100 6.34 -10.19 4.09
C LYS A 100 5.86 -10.73 2.75
N SER A 101 5.94 -9.92 1.72
CA SER A 101 5.54 -10.36 0.38
C SER A 101 6.34 -11.57 -0.07
N SER A 102 7.60 -11.66 0.33
CA SER A 102 8.47 -12.77 -0.04
C SER A 102 8.08 -14.11 0.60
N MET A 103 7.22 -14.09 1.61
CA MET A 103 6.81 -15.29 2.33
C MET A 103 5.51 -15.90 1.80
N TYR A 104 4.89 -15.29 0.83
CA TYR A 104 3.69 -15.81 0.23
C TYR A 104 4.03 -16.94 -0.74
N ASN A 105 3.02 -17.74 -1.10
CA ASN A 105 3.27 -18.78 -2.09
C ASN A 105 3.56 -18.12 -3.43
N THR A 106 4.31 -18.85 -4.26
CA THR A 106 4.87 -18.29 -5.48
C THR A 106 3.83 -17.72 -6.43
N LEU A 107 2.72 -18.41 -6.61
CA LEU A 107 1.70 -17.96 -7.55
C LEU A 107 1.03 -16.68 -7.10
N GLU A 108 0.59 -16.65 -5.85
CA GLU A 108 -0.08 -15.50 -5.29
C GLU A 108 0.85 -14.30 -5.24
N ASN A 109 2.10 -14.53 -4.86
CA ASN A 109 3.10 -13.48 -4.82
C ASN A 109 3.34 -12.89 -6.21
N GLY A 110 3.37 -13.74 -7.22
CA GLY A 110 3.53 -13.29 -8.60
C GLY A 110 2.39 -12.39 -9.06
N LEU A 111 1.16 -12.74 -8.71
CA LEU A 111 -0.01 -11.93 -9.06
C LEU A 111 0.01 -10.58 -8.34
N VAL A 112 0.36 -10.58 -7.05
CA VAL A 112 0.49 -9.37 -6.26
C VAL A 112 1.56 -8.47 -6.84
N GLU A 113 2.72 -9.01 -7.12
CA GLU A 113 3.83 -8.24 -7.69
C GLU A 113 3.48 -7.67 -9.06
N ALA A 114 2.79 -8.45 -9.90
CA ALA A 114 2.36 -7.97 -11.21
C ALA A 114 1.40 -6.79 -11.08
N PHE A 115 0.44 -6.89 -10.17
CA PHE A 115 -0.51 -5.80 -9.95
C PHE A 115 0.20 -4.55 -9.42
N ASN A 116 1.08 -4.71 -8.45
CA ASN A 116 1.83 -3.59 -7.89
C ASN A 116 2.69 -2.91 -8.95
N LYS A 117 3.27 -3.68 -9.84
CA LYS A 117 4.08 -3.15 -10.93
C LYS A 117 3.25 -2.31 -11.89
N ILE A 118 2.07 -2.78 -12.24
CA ILE A 118 1.15 -2.05 -13.12
C ILE A 118 0.71 -0.75 -12.44
N LEU A 119 0.32 -0.82 -11.17
CA LEU A 119 -0.10 0.34 -10.41
C LEU A 119 1.03 1.36 -10.30
N SER A 120 2.22 0.91 -9.95
CA SER A 120 3.39 1.78 -9.85
C SER A 120 3.70 2.46 -11.17
N GLY A 121 3.64 1.72 -12.28
CA GLY A 121 3.87 2.26 -13.61
C GLY A 121 2.85 3.33 -13.97
N LEU A 122 1.58 3.09 -13.68
CA LEU A 122 0.52 4.04 -13.93
C LEU A 122 0.73 5.34 -13.14
N LEU A 123 1.03 5.21 -11.86
CA LEU A 123 1.23 6.37 -11.00
C LEU A 123 2.45 7.19 -11.43
N LYS A 124 3.52 6.53 -11.83
CA LYS A 124 4.71 7.22 -12.33
C LYS A 124 4.44 7.98 -13.64
N LYS A 125 3.58 7.44 -14.49
CA LYS A 125 3.16 8.13 -15.71
C LYS A 125 2.41 9.41 -15.37
N VAL A 126 1.51 9.37 -14.41
CA VAL A 126 0.77 10.56 -13.99
C VAL A 126 1.72 11.61 -13.43
N VAL A 127 2.67 11.19 -12.60
CA VAL A 127 3.67 12.09 -12.05
C VAL A 127 4.50 12.72 -13.15
N SER A 128 4.92 11.94 -14.14
CA SER A 128 5.71 12.44 -15.25
C SER A 128 4.97 13.50 -16.06
N LYS A 129 3.67 13.34 -16.27
CA LYS A 129 2.86 14.30 -17.03
C LYS A 129 2.53 15.56 -16.26
N THR A 130 2.37 15.46 -14.93
CA THR A 130 1.85 16.56 -14.12
C THR A 130 2.82 17.03 -13.06
N ARG A 131 4.09 16.97 -13.32
CA ARG A 131 5.19 17.19 -12.37
C ARG A 131 4.93 18.08 -11.16
N ARG A 132 4.26 19.21 -11.34
CA ARG A 132 4.00 20.14 -10.23
C ARG A 132 2.83 19.73 -9.38
N ASP A 133 1.86 19.06 -9.97
CA ASP A 133 0.59 18.78 -9.33
C ASP A 133 0.29 17.31 -9.15
N TRP A 134 1.30 16.43 -9.28
CA TRP A 134 1.02 15.02 -9.26
C TRP A 134 0.30 14.59 -7.97
N HIS A 135 0.62 15.22 -6.85
CA HIS A 135 -0.02 14.88 -5.59
C HIS A 135 -1.53 15.15 -5.60
N LYS A 136 -1.98 16.08 -6.44
CA LYS A 136 -3.39 16.41 -6.57
C LYS A 136 -4.09 15.52 -7.60
N ARG A 137 -3.33 14.94 -8.52
CA ARG A 137 -3.91 14.18 -9.64
C ARG A 137 -3.86 12.68 -9.49
N ILE A 138 -3.24 12.23 -8.42
CA ILE A 138 -3.05 10.79 -8.24
C ILE A 138 -4.39 10.06 -8.11
N GLY A 139 -5.37 10.67 -7.47
CA GLY A 139 -6.69 10.07 -7.33
C GLY A 139 -7.40 9.89 -8.67
N GLU A 140 -7.22 10.85 -9.59
CA GLU A 140 -7.81 10.75 -10.91
C GLU A 140 -7.25 9.57 -11.70
N ALA A 141 -5.96 9.32 -11.55
CA ALA A 141 -5.30 8.21 -12.24
C ALA A 141 -5.93 6.87 -11.87
N LEU A 142 -6.32 6.72 -10.62
CA LEU A 142 -6.94 5.48 -10.16
C LEU A 142 -8.30 5.24 -10.78
N TRP A 143 -9.06 6.29 -11.03
CA TRP A 143 -10.39 6.14 -11.62
C TRP A 143 -10.32 5.68 -13.08
N THR A 144 -9.22 5.96 -13.77
CA THR A 144 -9.08 5.55 -15.16
C THR A 144 -8.38 4.19 -15.28
N TYR A 145 -7.85 3.70 -14.20
CA TYR A 145 -7.16 2.41 -14.16
C TYR A 145 -8.19 1.28 -14.11
#